data_96d08647c6295b74216b881ff0e69b8d
#
_entry.id   96d08647c6295b74216b881ff0e69b8d
#
_cell.length_a   1.000
_cell.length_b   1.000
_cell.length_c   1.000
_cell.angle_alpha   90.00
_cell.angle_beta   90.00
_cell.angle_gamma   90.00
#
_symmetry.space_group_name_H-M   'P 1'
#
loop_
_entity.id
_entity.type
_entity.pdbx_description
1 polymer ?
#
loop_
_entity_poly.entity_id
_entity_poly.type
_entity_poly.pdbx_seq_one_letter_code
_entity_poly.pdbx_strand_id
1 'polypeptide(L)'
;MKKQDSHIASPISVRYQAAVVDGLNIAYREAGNPQNPKLVLLHGFPASSHQYRNLIPALADSFHIVAPDYPGFGNSDMPDPATFAYTFDRLAEITAKFLKHKGFDRYGLFVQDYGGPVGFRIVTRNPGALEWLIIQNTNAYEEGFTEAWAGLRNALWKSRTPDSEQGVAGLLELDTMKAVYLHGHKNPDLISPDNWNMDFRFMERPNARRVQMDLFYDYRTNVALYPEWQKFLRDGQPKTLIFWGQDDIFFTREGGEAYLRDLPQAEMHRLDSGHFAVEDCLEQIATNIERFYDEKVKPVAHRLVSRRAG
;
A
#
# COMPACT_ATOMS: atom_id res chain seq x y z
N MET A 1 -6.42 26.50 44.91
CA MET A 1 -6.31 26.34 43.45
C MET A 1 -5.37 25.18 43.16
N LYS A 2 -5.94 23.98 42.86
CA LYS A 2 -5.12 22.83 42.39
C LYS A 2 -4.82 23.07 40.91
N LYS A 3 -3.51 23.14 40.54
CA LYS A 3 -3.08 23.09 39.17
C LYS A 3 -3.53 21.74 38.60
N GLN A 4 -4.39 21.77 37.61
CA GLN A 4 -4.61 20.62 36.74
C GLN A 4 -3.31 20.46 35.90
N ASP A 5 -2.52 19.46 36.26
CA ASP A 5 -1.45 18.99 35.37
C ASP A 5 -2.13 18.43 34.10
N SER A 6 -2.13 19.23 33.07
CA SER A 6 -2.49 18.76 31.73
C SER A 6 -1.37 17.78 31.31
N HIS A 7 -1.59 16.49 31.47
CA HIS A 7 -0.81 15.47 30.79
C HIS A 7 -0.97 15.71 29.28
N ILE A 8 -0.02 16.44 28.72
CA ILE A 8 0.19 16.39 27.27
C ILE A 8 0.68 14.97 27.02
N ALA A 9 -0.15 14.12 26.41
CA ALA A 9 0.26 12.80 25.98
C ALA A 9 1.54 12.96 25.16
N SER A 10 2.56 12.16 25.45
CA SER A 10 3.81 12.20 24.68
C SER A 10 3.47 12.00 23.21
N PRO A 11 3.98 12.85 22.31
CA PRO A 11 3.66 12.71 20.90
C PRO A 11 4.07 11.32 20.42
N ILE A 12 3.20 10.68 19.64
CA ILE A 12 3.50 9.38 19.01
C ILE A 12 4.77 9.52 18.18
N SER A 13 5.78 8.73 18.50
CA SER A 13 7.07 8.78 17.81
C SER A 13 7.06 7.84 16.62
N VAL A 14 7.07 8.38 15.41
CA VAL A 14 7.38 7.62 14.18
C VAL A 14 8.90 7.54 14.02
N ARG A 15 9.44 6.34 13.91
CA ARG A 15 10.87 6.09 13.72
C ARG A 15 11.15 5.87 12.24
N TYR A 16 12.22 6.48 11.74
CA TYR A 16 12.74 6.34 10.38
C TYR A 16 14.01 5.51 10.45
N GLN A 17 13.98 4.31 9.92
CA GLN A 17 15.02 3.31 10.11
C GLN A 17 15.37 2.62 8.80
N ALA A 18 16.46 1.84 8.81
CA ALA A 18 16.80 0.92 7.73
C ALA A 18 17.18 -0.45 8.31
N ALA A 19 16.85 -1.50 7.56
CA ALA A 19 17.25 -2.87 7.87
C ALA A 19 17.99 -3.47 6.67
N VAL A 20 19.05 -4.23 6.92
CA VAL A 20 19.78 -4.92 5.85
C VAL A 20 19.08 -6.23 5.52
N VAL A 21 18.59 -6.36 4.30
CA VAL A 21 17.91 -7.56 3.78
C VAL A 21 18.53 -7.94 2.44
N ASP A 22 19.07 -9.15 2.34
CA ASP A 22 19.80 -9.64 1.15
C ASP A 22 20.91 -8.66 0.69
N GLY A 23 21.57 -7.99 1.64
CA GLY A 23 22.62 -7.02 1.36
C GLY A 23 22.13 -5.63 0.94
N LEU A 24 20.82 -5.39 0.92
CA LEU A 24 20.21 -4.09 0.61
C LEU A 24 19.74 -3.38 1.89
N ASN A 25 19.94 -2.08 1.96
CA ASN A 25 19.33 -1.25 3.00
C ASN A 25 17.87 -0.96 2.60
N ILE A 26 16.95 -1.54 3.36
CA ILE A 26 15.51 -1.32 3.21
C ILE A 26 15.10 -0.27 4.24
N ALA A 27 14.81 0.94 3.76
CA ALA A 27 14.28 2.01 4.58
C ALA A 27 12.82 1.71 4.98
N TYR A 28 12.45 2.08 6.18
CA TYR A 28 11.07 1.89 6.65
C TYR A 28 10.69 2.87 7.75
N ARG A 29 9.39 3.06 7.90
CA ARG A 29 8.80 3.78 9.04
C ARG A 29 8.24 2.75 10.01
N GLU A 30 8.42 3.01 11.30
CA GLU A 30 7.91 2.15 12.38
C GLU A 30 7.31 3.01 13.49
N ALA A 31 6.15 2.62 14.01
CA ALA A 31 5.51 3.28 15.13
C ALA A 31 4.65 2.29 15.94
N GLY A 32 4.26 2.72 17.14
CA GLY A 32 3.40 1.97 18.04
C GLY A 32 4.16 1.04 18.99
N ASN A 33 3.42 0.48 19.95
CA ASN A 33 3.97 -0.45 20.92
C ASN A 33 4.21 -1.83 20.26
N PRO A 34 5.41 -2.44 20.38
CA PRO A 34 5.69 -3.77 19.84
C PRO A 34 4.76 -4.89 20.34
N GLN A 35 4.05 -4.68 21.44
CA GLN A 35 3.07 -5.64 21.96
C GLN A 35 1.66 -5.48 21.34
N ASN A 36 1.43 -4.40 20.61
CA ASN A 36 0.17 -4.19 19.92
C ASN A 36 0.04 -5.13 18.70
N PRO A 37 -1.18 -5.35 18.18
CA PRO A 37 -1.40 -6.06 16.92
C PRO A 37 -0.56 -5.45 15.80
N LYS A 38 0.05 -6.31 15.00
CA LYS A 38 0.96 -5.90 13.93
C LYS A 38 0.18 -5.47 12.69
N LEU A 39 0.57 -4.36 12.07
CA LEU A 39 0.01 -3.85 10.84
C LEU A 39 1.14 -3.48 9.86
N VAL A 40 1.09 -4.04 8.67
CA VAL A 40 2.02 -3.76 7.57
C VAL A 40 1.33 -2.86 6.55
N LEU A 41 1.98 -1.77 6.14
CA LEU A 41 1.47 -0.86 5.12
C LEU A 41 2.38 -0.92 3.88
N LEU A 42 1.83 -1.38 2.76
CA LEU A 42 2.53 -1.53 1.49
C LEU A 42 2.08 -0.47 0.48
N HIS A 43 3.00 0.42 0.14
CA HIS A 43 2.77 1.55 -0.78
C HIS A 43 2.75 1.13 -2.25
N GLY A 44 2.34 2.07 -3.11
CA GLY A 44 2.32 1.91 -4.54
C GLY A 44 3.26 2.85 -5.30
N PHE A 45 3.03 2.95 -6.61
CA PHE A 45 3.67 3.88 -7.52
C PHE A 45 2.94 5.23 -7.51
N PRO A 46 3.63 6.35 -7.60
CA PRO A 46 5.09 6.53 -7.57
C PRO A 46 5.65 6.69 -6.16
N ALA A 47 4.85 6.42 -5.14
CA ALA A 47 5.06 6.77 -3.75
C ALA A 47 6.13 5.90 -3.03
N SER A 48 6.19 6.07 -1.74
CA SER A 48 7.00 5.33 -0.79
C SER A 48 6.23 5.22 0.54
N SER A 49 6.85 4.77 1.61
CA SER A 49 6.27 4.83 2.96
C SER A 49 5.85 6.25 3.38
N HIS A 50 6.30 7.29 2.65
CA HIS A 50 5.86 8.67 2.83
C HIS A 50 4.35 8.84 2.66
N GLN A 51 3.73 8.07 1.78
CA GLN A 51 2.28 8.03 1.59
C GLN A 51 1.53 7.84 2.91
N TYR A 52 2.09 7.07 3.84
CA TYR A 52 1.46 6.75 5.12
C TYR A 52 1.90 7.64 6.28
N ARG A 53 2.60 8.78 6.01
CA ARG A 53 3.15 9.67 7.05
C ARG A 53 2.12 10.18 8.06
N ASN A 54 0.87 10.35 7.61
CA ASN A 54 -0.23 10.79 8.45
C ASN A 54 -1.04 9.61 9.03
N LEU A 55 -1.17 8.50 8.30
CA LEU A 55 -1.89 7.32 8.74
C LEU A 55 -1.15 6.58 9.88
N ILE A 56 0.18 6.50 9.79
CA ILE A 56 1.00 5.82 10.82
C ILE A 56 0.78 6.42 12.21
N PRO A 57 0.93 7.73 12.44
CA PRO A 57 0.67 8.30 13.77
C PRO A 57 -0.79 8.19 14.21
N ALA A 58 -1.75 8.23 13.26
CA ALA A 58 -3.17 8.09 13.59
C ALA A 58 -3.54 6.70 14.13
N LEU A 59 -2.77 5.65 13.79
CA LEU A 59 -3.04 4.27 14.19
C LEU A 59 -2.04 3.71 15.22
N ALA A 60 -0.98 4.44 15.57
CA ALA A 60 0.12 3.90 16.36
C ALA A 60 -0.20 3.64 17.84
N ASP A 61 -1.29 4.20 18.37
CA ASP A 61 -1.78 3.85 19.71
C ASP A 61 -2.40 2.44 19.74
N SER A 62 -3.02 2.04 18.62
CA SER A 62 -3.75 0.76 18.49
C SER A 62 -2.90 -0.35 17.89
N PHE A 63 -1.90 -0.04 17.06
CA PHE A 63 -1.12 -1.02 16.28
C PHE A 63 0.38 -0.81 16.40
N HIS A 64 1.15 -1.91 16.27
CA HIS A 64 2.56 -1.87 15.93
C HIS A 64 2.70 -1.90 14.40
N ILE A 65 3.15 -0.79 13.83
CA ILE A 65 3.09 -0.55 12.39
C ILE A 65 4.48 -0.54 11.79
N VAL A 66 4.64 -1.17 10.62
CA VAL A 66 5.79 -1.00 9.74
C VAL A 66 5.34 -0.68 8.32
N ALA A 67 6.04 0.25 7.67
CA ALA A 67 5.85 0.62 6.29
C ALA A 67 7.23 0.67 5.59
N PRO A 68 7.65 -0.40 4.88
CA PRO A 68 8.90 -0.42 4.14
C PRO A 68 8.81 0.35 2.82
N ASP A 69 9.94 0.93 2.38
CA ASP A 69 10.15 1.34 1.00
C ASP A 69 10.72 0.14 0.23
N TYR A 70 10.17 -0.17 -0.94
CA TYR A 70 10.73 -1.25 -1.76
C TYR A 70 12.12 -0.89 -2.32
N PRO A 71 12.98 -1.88 -2.68
CA PRO A 71 14.16 -1.58 -3.49
C PRO A 71 13.80 -0.76 -4.72
N GLY A 72 14.52 0.34 -4.94
CA GLY A 72 14.23 1.27 -6.03
C GLY A 72 13.20 2.36 -5.71
N PHE A 73 12.61 2.36 -4.52
CA PHE A 73 11.65 3.36 -4.06
C PHE A 73 12.16 4.10 -2.82
N GLY A 74 11.62 5.28 -2.61
CA GLY A 74 11.85 6.07 -1.40
C GLY A 74 13.33 6.16 -1.02
N ASN A 75 13.61 5.87 0.23
CA ASN A 75 14.97 5.92 0.81
C ASN A 75 15.68 4.55 0.83
N SER A 76 15.08 3.50 0.26
CA SER A 76 15.72 2.20 0.10
C SER A 76 16.80 2.23 -0.97
N ASP A 77 17.70 1.24 -0.90
CA ASP A 77 18.71 1.06 -1.93
C ASP A 77 18.08 0.84 -3.31
N MET A 78 18.80 1.33 -4.32
CA MET A 78 18.47 1.16 -5.72
C MET A 78 19.65 0.52 -6.43
N PRO A 79 19.81 -0.82 -6.34
CA PRO A 79 20.86 -1.51 -7.07
C PRO A 79 20.73 -1.33 -8.58
N ASP A 80 21.85 -1.49 -9.28
CA ASP A 80 21.90 -1.33 -10.74
C ASP A 80 20.94 -2.35 -11.43
N PRO A 81 19.99 -1.89 -12.27
CA PRO A 81 19.11 -2.77 -13.02
C PRO A 81 19.82 -3.79 -13.93
N ALA A 82 21.11 -3.57 -14.25
CA ALA A 82 21.91 -4.55 -14.98
C ALA A 82 22.23 -5.81 -14.15
N THR A 83 22.20 -5.71 -12.81
CA THR A 83 22.55 -6.79 -11.89
C THR A 83 21.44 -7.19 -10.95
N PHE A 84 20.39 -6.38 -10.87
CA PHE A 84 19.23 -6.62 -10.02
C PHE A 84 17.93 -6.55 -10.83
N ALA A 85 17.19 -7.65 -10.85
CA ALA A 85 15.91 -7.72 -11.56
C ALA A 85 14.80 -7.02 -10.76
N TYR A 86 14.29 -5.91 -11.29
CA TYR A 86 13.13 -5.22 -10.72
C TYR A 86 11.85 -5.87 -11.25
N THR A 87 11.33 -6.83 -10.46
CA THR A 87 10.08 -7.54 -10.70
C THR A 87 9.23 -7.54 -9.45
N PHE A 88 7.91 -7.68 -9.59
CA PHE A 88 7.00 -7.79 -8.43
C PHE A 88 7.33 -9.03 -7.58
N ASP A 89 7.80 -10.11 -8.19
CA ASP A 89 8.28 -11.28 -7.46
C ASP A 89 9.47 -10.96 -6.56
N ARG A 90 10.45 -10.20 -7.08
CA ARG A 90 11.63 -9.83 -6.31
C ARG A 90 11.30 -8.82 -5.21
N LEU A 91 10.43 -7.85 -5.48
CA LEU A 91 9.94 -6.91 -4.46
C LEU A 91 9.22 -7.67 -3.34
N ALA A 92 8.35 -8.62 -3.68
CA ALA A 92 7.63 -9.44 -2.70
C ALA A 92 8.58 -10.33 -1.87
N GLU A 93 9.59 -10.93 -2.50
CA GLU A 93 10.61 -11.74 -1.80
C GLU A 93 11.36 -10.92 -0.75
N ILE A 94 11.88 -9.75 -1.14
CA ILE A 94 12.64 -8.87 -0.22
C ILE A 94 11.73 -8.34 0.88
N THR A 95 10.50 -7.94 0.56
CA THR A 95 9.53 -7.49 1.55
C THR A 95 9.18 -8.61 2.54
N ALA A 96 8.97 -9.84 2.09
CA ALA A 96 8.72 -10.97 2.99
C ALA A 96 9.91 -11.24 3.94
N LYS A 97 11.14 -11.17 3.42
CA LYS A 97 12.36 -11.30 4.24
C LYS A 97 12.50 -10.15 5.25
N PHE A 98 12.16 -8.92 4.85
CA PHE A 98 12.11 -7.76 5.73
C PHE A 98 11.12 -7.99 6.88
N LEU A 99 9.89 -8.41 6.58
CA LEU A 99 8.87 -8.68 7.59
C LEU A 99 9.31 -9.76 8.57
N LYS A 100 9.91 -10.84 8.07
CA LYS A 100 10.50 -11.89 8.91
C LYS A 100 11.63 -11.37 9.80
N HIS A 101 12.53 -10.55 9.25
CA HIS A 101 13.62 -9.89 10.00
C HIS A 101 13.07 -9.01 11.13
N LYS A 102 11.94 -8.33 10.90
CA LYS A 102 11.26 -7.49 11.90
C LYS A 102 10.40 -8.31 12.88
N GLY A 103 10.32 -9.62 12.73
CA GLY A 103 9.48 -10.48 13.57
C GLY A 103 7.98 -10.30 13.29
N PHE A 104 7.59 -9.87 12.10
CA PHE A 104 6.21 -9.78 11.65
C PHE A 104 5.78 -11.12 11.06
N ASP A 105 5.59 -12.13 11.92
CA ASP A 105 5.19 -13.49 11.52
C ASP A 105 3.69 -13.59 11.22
N ARG A 106 2.88 -12.77 11.90
CA ARG A 106 1.43 -12.62 11.70
C ARG A 106 1.06 -11.15 11.79
N TYR A 107 0.23 -10.67 10.86
CA TYR A 107 -0.08 -9.24 10.74
C TYR A 107 -1.38 -8.97 9.98
N GLY A 108 -1.96 -7.80 10.23
CA GLY A 108 -2.86 -7.15 9.28
C GLY A 108 -2.07 -6.56 8.13
N LEU A 109 -2.60 -6.63 6.93
CA LEU A 109 -1.93 -6.14 5.73
C LEU A 109 -2.77 -5.07 5.04
N PHE A 110 -2.22 -3.86 4.91
CA PHE A 110 -2.78 -2.78 4.09
C PHE A 110 -2.03 -2.73 2.76
N VAL A 111 -2.77 -2.82 1.66
CA VAL A 111 -2.22 -2.76 0.31
C VAL A 111 -2.85 -1.64 -0.51
N GLN A 112 -2.03 -0.87 -1.21
CA GLN A 112 -2.46 0.15 -2.16
C GLN A 112 -1.60 0.06 -3.42
N ASP A 113 -2.20 0.18 -4.61
CA ASP A 113 -1.54 0.14 -5.93
C ASP A 113 -0.54 -1.02 -6.05
N TYR A 114 0.78 -0.80 -6.22
CA TYR A 114 1.80 -1.87 -6.24
C TYR A 114 1.87 -2.67 -4.94
N GLY A 115 1.40 -2.10 -3.84
CA GLY A 115 1.26 -2.83 -2.59
C GLY A 115 0.36 -4.07 -2.72
N GLY A 116 -0.65 -4.04 -3.61
CA GLY A 116 -1.48 -5.20 -3.93
C GLY A 116 -0.69 -6.36 -4.55
N PRO A 117 -0.08 -6.19 -5.72
CA PRO A 117 0.77 -7.21 -6.34
C PRO A 117 1.86 -7.76 -5.43
N VAL A 118 2.52 -6.90 -4.65
CA VAL A 118 3.53 -7.33 -3.67
C VAL A 118 2.88 -8.11 -2.54
N GLY A 119 1.84 -7.56 -1.94
CA GLY A 119 1.13 -8.16 -0.79
C GLY A 119 0.48 -9.50 -1.14
N PHE A 120 -0.24 -9.58 -2.27
CA PHE A 120 -0.87 -10.84 -2.69
C PHE A 120 0.15 -11.94 -2.93
N ARG A 121 1.32 -11.65 -3.53
CA ARG A 121 2.40 -12.65 -3.65
C ARG A 121 2.90 -13.14 -2.30
N ILE A 122 3.00 -12.27 -1.32
CA ILE A 122 3.45 -12.65 0.03
C ILE A 122 2.42 -13.56 0.70
N VAL A 123 1.14 -13.16 0.71
CA VAL A 123 0.12 -13.88 1.45
C VAL A 123 -0.35 -15.16 0.76
N THR A 124 -0.29 -15.27 -0.57
CA THR A 124 -0.57 -16.52 -1.27
C THR A 124 0.51 -17.55 -1.03
N ARG A 125 1.77 -17.14 -0.90
CA ARG A 125 2.91 -18.02 -0.55
C ARG A 125 2.94 -18.39 0.94
N ASN A 126 2.41 -17.55 1.82
CA ASN A 126 2.35 -17.78 3.27
C ASN A 126 0.99 -17.33 3.85
N PRO A 127 -0.11 -18.06 3.59
CA PRO A 127 -1.45 -17.69 4.04
C PRO A 127 -1.57 -17.53 5.56
N GLY A 128 -0.80 -18.31 6.32
CA GLY A 128 -0.83 -18.30 7.78
C GLY A 128 -0.33 -17.00 8.42
N ALA A 129 0.37 -16.15 7.67
CA ALA A 129 0.83 -14.86 8.15
C ALA A 129 -0.25 -13.77 8.14
N LEU A 130 -1.28 -13.90 7.28
CA LEU A 130 -2.34 -12.92 7.18
C LEU A 130 -3.39 -13.10 8.27
N GLU A 131 -3.61 -12.07 9.09
CA GLU A 131 -4.69 -12.05 10.08
C GLU A 131 -5.94 -11.35 9.55
N TRP A 132 -5.76 -10.28 8.79
CA TRP A 132 -6.81 -9.51 8.15
C TRP A 132 -6.23 -8.65 7.03
N LEU A 133 -7.07 -8.21 6.11
CA LEU A 133 -6.66 -7.52 4.90
C LEU A 133 -7.37 -6.16 4.78
N ILE A 134 -6.60 -5.14 4.40
CA ILE A 134 -7.13 -3.84 4.01
C ILE A 134 -6.70 -3.59 2.57
N ILE A 135 -7.67 -3.29 1.72
CA ILE A 135 -7.47 -3.01 0.30
C ILE A 135 -7.83 -1.56 0.04
N GLN A 136 -6.93 -0.82 -0.55
CA GLN A 136 -7.19 0.51 -1.06
C GLN A 136 -6.70 0.60 -2.50
N ASN A 137 -7.58 0.90 -3.45
CA ASN A 137 -7.28 1.17 -4.86
C ASN A 137 -6.09 0.35 -5.40
N THR A 138 -6.28 -0.95 -5.53
CA THR A 138 -5.33 -1.89 -6.12
C THR A 138 -6.04 -3.02 -6.84
N ASN A 139 -5.40 -3.62 -7.83
CA ASN A 139 -6.05 -4.52 -8.77
C ASN A 139 -5.75 -6.00 -8.54
N ALA A 140 -6.79 -6.83 -8.57
CA ALA A 140 -6.74 -8.29 -8.69
C ALA A 140 -7.77 -8.83 -9.70
N TYR A 141 -8.35 -7.94 -10.51
CA TYR A 141 -9.44 -8.23 -11.46
C TYR A 141 -9.24 -7.44 -12.76
N GLU A 142 -9.57 -8.08 -13.91
CA GLU A 142 -9.44 -7.44 -15.22
C GLU A 142 -10.32 -6.19 -15.38
N GLU A 143 -11.46 -6.15 -14.69
CA GLU A 143 -12.39 -5.03 -14.69
C GLU A 143 -11.82 -3.76 -14.07
N GLY A 144 -10.73 -3.88 -13.31
CA GLY A 144 -10.15 -2.77 -12.57
C GLY A 144 -9.28 -1.81 -13.39
N PHE A 145 -9.05 -2.04 -14.68
CA PHE A 145 -8.20 -1.17 -15.50
C PHE A 145 -8.99 -0.04 -16.17
N THR A 146 -8.54 1.21 -16.00
CA THR A 146 -9.03 2.35 -16.77
C THR A 146 -8.29 2.48 -18.10
N GLU A 147 -8.70 3.45 -18.93
CA GLU A 147 -7.99 3.78 -20.17
C GLU A 147 -6.55 4.28 -19.96
N ALA A 148 -6.19 4.74 -18.76
CA ALA A 148 -4.82 5.11 -18.43
C ALA A 148 -3.82 3.96 -18.62
N TRP A 149 -4.30 2.72 -18.58
CA TRP A 149 -3.48 1.51 -18.83
C TRP A 149 -3.31 1.15 -20.30
N ALA A 150 -3.99 1.85 -21.22
CA ALA A 150 -3.99 1.48 -22.64
C ALA A 150 -2.59 1.39 -23.25
N GLY A 151 -1.73 2.34 -22.97
CA GLY A 151 -0.33 2.35 -23.44
C GLY A 151 0.47 1.14 -22.93
N LEU A 152 0.31 0.81 -21.66
CA LEU A 152 0.94 -0.35 -21.05
C LEU A 152 0.40 -1.64 -21.66
N ARG A 153 -0.92 -1.85 -21.64
CA ARG A 153 -1.58 -3.10 -22.06
C ARG A 153 -1.48 -3.36 -23.57
N ASN A 154 -1.66 -2.32 -24.37
CA ASN A 154 -1.77 -2.45 -25.82
C ASN A 154 -0.42 -2.38 -26.56
N ALA A 155 0.62 -1.79 -25.93
CA ALA A 155 1.94 -1.63 -26.53
C ALA A 155 3.04 -2.29 -25.68
N LEU A 156 3.38 -1.74 -24.52
CA LEU A 156 4.55 -2.15 -23.73
C LEU A 156 4.50 -3.64 -23.33
N TRP A 157 3.36 -4.14 -22.85
CA TRP A 157 3.23 -5.54 -22.44
C TRP A 157 3.27 -6.54 -23.57
N LYS A 158 2.89 -6.13 -24.78
CA LYS A 158 2.93 -6.99 -25.97
C LYS A 158 4.36 -7.10 -26.53
N SER A 159 5.08 -5.98 -26.57
CA SER A 159 6.44 -5.93 -27.06
C SER A 159 7.18 -4.74 -26.46
N ARG A 160 8.19 -5.03 -25.67
CA ARG A 160 9.03 -3.99 -25.06
C ARG A 160 10.07 -3.52 -26.08
N THR A 161 9.88 -2.35 -26.60
CA THR A 161 10.75 -1.66 -27.58
C THR A 161 10.98 -0.23 -27.12
N PRO A 162 12.00 0.49 -27.66
CA PRO A 162 12.17 1.92 -27.37
C PRO A 162 10.90 2.74 -27.62
N ASP A 163 10.15 2.44 -28.69
CA ASP A 163 8.91 3.15 -29.03
C ASP A 163 7.80 2.89 -28.01
N SER A 164 7.63 1.64 -27.56
CA SER A 164 6.62 1.31 -26.54
C SER A 164 6.97 1.86 -25.16
N GLU A 165 8.26 1.90 -24.81
CA GLU A 165 8.74 2.58 -23.60
C GLU A 165 8.50 4.09 -23.68
N GLN A 166 8.81 4.73 -24.82
CA GLN A 166 8.55 6.17 -25.03
C GLN A 166 7.06 6.49 -24.95
N GLY A 167 6.20 5.60 -25.45
CA GLY A 167 4.74 5.77 -25.40
C GLY A 167 4.15 5.83 -24.00
N VAL A 168 4.85 5.32 -22.98
CA VAL A 168 4.41 5.33 -21.57
C VAL A 168 5.30 6.18 -20.66
N ALA A 169 6.38 6.76 -21.19
CA ALA A 169 7.34 7.56 -20.42
C ALA A 169 6.70 8.77 -19.71
N GLY A 170 5.61 9.31 -20.27
CA GLY A 170 4.84 10.39 -19.67
C GLY A 170 4.28 10.07 -18.26
N LEU A 171 4.10 8.78 -17.93
CA LEU A 171 3.69 8.37 -16.59
C LEU A 171 4.76 8.68 -15.51
N LEU A 172 6.02 8.94 -15.92
CA LEU A 172 7.14 9.23 -15.03
C LEU A 172 7.42 10.75 -14.90
N GLU A 173 6.56 11.60 -15.45
CA GLU A 173 6.74 13.04 -15.42
C GLU A 173 6.02 13.67 -14.21
N LEU A 174 6.56 14.81 -13.73
CA LEU A 174 6.03 15.54 -12.57
C LEU A 174 4.56 15.89 -12.72
N ASP A 175 4.17 16.39 -13.90
CA ASP A 175 2.78 16.81 -14.14
C ASP A 175 1.81 15.62 -14.04
N THR A 176 2.22 14.44 -14.50
CA THR A 176 1.42 13.22 -14.36
C THR A 176 1.33 12.80 -12.90
N MET A 177 2.43 12.79 -12.16
CA MET A 177 2.42 12.48 -10.73
C MET A 177 1.50 13.44 -9.96
N LYS A 178 1.61 14.73 -10.24
CA LYS A 178 0.72 15.73 -9.67
C LYS A 178 -0.75 15.47 -10.02
N ALA A 179 -1.04 15.11 -11.27
CA ALA A 179 -2.39 14.78 -11.70
C ALA A 179 -2.96 13.57 -10.94
N VAL A 180 -2.16 12.53 -10.70
CA VAL A 180 -2.55 11.35 -9.92
C VAL A 180 -2.94 11.71 -8.49
N TYR A 181 -2.22 12.64 -7.86
CA TYR A 181 -2.54 13.12 -6.51
C TYR A 181 -3.77 14.02 -6.46
N LEU A 182 -4.10 14.73 -7.53
CA LEU A 182 -5.19 15.72 -7.51
C LEU A 182 -6.48 15.22 -8.16
N HIS A 183 -6.39 14.22 -9.06
CA HIS A 183 -7.55 13.73 -9.79
C HIS A 183 -8.52 12.98 -8.87
N GLY A 184 -9.79 13.30 -8.99
CA GLY A 184 -10.87 12.63 -8.25
C GLY A 184 -10.99 13.03 -6.77
N HIS A 185 -10.07 13.85 -6.24
CA HIS A 185 -10.15 14.34 -4.88
C HIS A 185 -11.14 15.49 -4.75
N LYS A 186 -12.03 15.41 -3.77
CA LYS A 186 -13.06 16.43 -3.53
C LYS A 186 -12.49 17.76 -3.07
N ASN A 187 -11.41 17.69 -2.27
CA ASN A 187 -10.74 18.85 -1.71
C ASN A 187 -9.25 18.84 -2.07
N PRO A 188 -8.89 19.12 -3.34
CA PRO A 188 -7.49 19.05 -3.79
C PRO A 188 -6.58 20.03 -3.04
N ASP A 189 -7.11 21.11 -2.47
CA ASP A 189 -6.34 22.07 -1.67
C ASP A 189 -5.84 21.47 -0.32
N LEU A 190 -6.36 20.33 0.10
CA LEU A 190 -5.88 19.59 1.28
C LEU A 190 -4.70 18.67 0.94
N ILE A 191 -4.44 18.42 -0.35
CA ILE A 191 -3.35 17.54 -0.77
C ILE A 191 -2.03 18.30 -0.78
N SER A 192 -1.10 17.91 0.08
CA SER A 192 0.19 18.59 0.16
C SER A 192 0.99 18.44 -1.13
N PRO A 193 1.54 19.53 -1.69
CA PRO A 193 2.46 19.46 -2.83
C PRO A 193 3.77 18.71 -2.52
N ASP A 194 4.11 18.53 -1.24
CA ASP A 194 5.27 17.76 -0.84
C ASP A 194 5.19 16.30 -1.31
N ASN A 195 3.98 15.77 -1.52
CA ASN A 195 3.77 14.41 -1.98
C ASN A 195 4.43 14.18 -3.35
N TRP A 196 3.91 14.83 -4.38
CA TRP A 196 4.45 14.65 -5.75
C TRP A 196 5.86 15.22 -5.91
N ASN A 197 6.22 16.27 -5.15
CA ASN A 197 7.59 16.79 -5.17
C ASN A 197 8.57 15.78 -4.58
N MET A 198 8.23 15.11 -3.49
CA MET A 198 9.06 14.08 -2.88
C MET A 198 9.18 12.86 -3.79
N ASP A 199 8.07 12.37 -4.35
CA ASP A 199 8.07 11.22 -5.24
C ASP A 199 8.86 11.50 -6.52
N PHE A 200 8.69 12.70 -7.09
CA PHE A 200 9.48 13.11 -8.26
C PHE A 200 10.97 13.24 -7.93
N ARG A 201 11.31 13.72 -6.73
CA ARG A 201 12.71 13.77 -6.29
C ARG A 201 13.35 12.38 -6.26
N PHE A 202 12.61 11.36 -5.85
CA PHE A 202 13.11 9.98 -5.94
C PHE A 202 13.24 9.50 -7.38
N MET A 203 12.42 10.00 -8.30
CA MET A 203 12.49 9.68 -9.73
C MET A 203 13.70 10.31 -10.44
N GLU A 204 14.33 11.34 -9.84
CA GLU A 204 15.57 11.94 -10.34
C GLU A 204 16.82 11.13 -9.98
N ARG A 205 16.70 10.10 -9.13
CA ARG A 205 17.85 9.24 -8.79
C ARG A 205 18.36 8.51 -10.04
N PRO A 206 19.67 8.26 -10.14
CA PRO A 206 20.23 7.45 -11.22
C PRO A 206 19.47 6.12 -11.35
N ASN A 207 19.12 5.75 -12.57
CA ASN A 207 18.36 4.54 -12.91
C ASN A 207 16.88 4.50 -12.45
N ALA A 208 16.35 5.46 -11.69
CA ALA A 208 14.99 5.40 -11.18
C ALA A 208 13.93 5.21 -12.29
N ARG A 209 14.03 5.98 -13.37
CA ARG A 209 13.14 5.84 -14.54
C ARG A 209 13.22 4.46 -15.18
N ARG A 210 14.42 3.87 -15.23
CA ARG A 210 14.62 2.51 -15.74
C ARG A 210 13.97 1.47 -14.84
N VAL A 211 14.14 1.61 -13.54
CA VAL A 211 13.49 0.75 -12.52
C VAL A 211 11.97 0.77 -12.69
N GLN A 212 11.38 1.96 -12.82
CA GLN A 212 9.93 2.06 -13.01
C GLN A 212 9.48 1.47 -14.35
N MET A 213 10.25 1.66 -15.40
CA MET A 213 9.95 1.06 -16.71
C MET A 213 10.03 -0.48 -16.67
N ASP A 214 10.97 -1.04 -15.90
CA ASP A 214 11.05 -2.48 -15.67
C ASP A 214 9.81 -2.99 -14.95
N LEU A 215 9.34 -2.29 -13.93
CA LEU A 215 8.10 -2.62 -13.18
C LEU A 215 6.84 -2.41 -14.03
N PHE A 216 6.75 -1.36 -14.83
CA PHE A 216 5.65 -1.18 -15.79
C PHE A 216 5.54 -2.36 -16.75
N TYR A 217 6.68 -2.85 -17.26
CA TYR A 217 6.70 -4.04 -18.11
C TYR A 217 6.38 -5.31 -17.33
N ASP A 218 6.90 -5.48 -16.11
CA ASP A 218 6.68 -6.66 -15.30
C ASP A 218 5.24 -6.75 -14.78
N TYR A 219 4.49 -5.63 -14.69
CA TYR A 219 3.11 -5.62 -14.21
C TYR A 219 2.20 -6.62 -14.92
N ARG A 220 2.45 -6.95 -16.19
CA ARG A 220 1.71 -8.00 -16.93
C ARG A 220 1.72 -9.36 -16.23
N THR A 221 2.75 -9.64 -15.43
CA THR A 221 2.85 -10.88 -14.63
C THR A 221 1.81 -10.92 -13.50
N ASN A 222 1.36 -9.75 -13.03
CA ASN A 222 0.30 -9.65 -12.02
C ASN A 222 -1.02 -10.15 -12.59
N VAL A 223 -1.35 -9.72 -13.80
CA VAL A 223 -2.60 -10.14 -14.48
C VAL A 223 -2.65 -11.66 -14.64
N ALA A 224 -1.53 -12.29 -14.97
CA ALA A 224 -1.43 -13.75 -15.05
C ALA A 224 -1.69 -14.45 -13.69
N LEU A 225 -1.45 -13.77 -12.57
CA LEU A 225 -1.65 -14.29 -11.21
C LEU A 225 -3.04 -13.96 -10.62
N TYR A 226 -3.86 -13.15 -11.27
CA TYR A 226 -5.20 -12.81 -10.77
C TYR A 226 -6.05 -14.04 -10.44
N PRO A 227 -6.10 -15.10 -11.25
CA PRO A 227 -6.86 -16.30 -10.89
C PRO A 227 -6.39 -16.98 -9.60
N GLU A 228 -5.07 -16.96 -9.31
CA GLU A 228 -4.51 -17.50 -8.09
C GLU A 228 -4.88 -16.62 -6.88
N TRP A 229 -4.77 -15.29 -7.01
CA TRP A 229 -5.15 -14.36 -5.94
C TRP A 229 -6.65 -14.43 -5.64
N GLN A 230 -7.50 -14.45 -6.67
CA GLN A 230 -8.94 -14.62 -6.53
C GLN A 230 -9.28 -15.94 -5.83
N LYS A 231 -8.59 -17.04 -6.21
CA LYS A 231 -8.76 -18.34 -5.53
C LYS A 231 -8.37 -18.25 -4.05
N PHE A 232 -7.23 -17.60 -3.73
CA PHE A 232 -6.81 -17.37 -2.35
C PHE A 232 -7.88 -16.61 -1.54
N LEU A 233 -8.47 -15.57 -2.11
CA LEU A 233 -9.51 -14.78 -1.47
C LEU A 233 -10.78 -15.62 -1.25
N ARG A 234 -11.24 -16.36 -2.27
CA ARG A 234 -12.43 -17.24 -2.16
C ARG A 234 -12.27 -18.34 -1.14
N ASP A 235 -11.14 -19.04 -1.16
CA ASP A 235 -10.92 -20.20 -0.31
C ASP A 235 -10.60 -19.79 1.13
N GLY A 236 -9.82 -18.70 1.29
CA GLY A 236 -9.33 -18.25 2.59
C GLY A 236 -10.31 -17.35 3.34
N GLN A 237 -11.21 -16.66 2.64
CA GLN A 237 -12.16 -15.70 3.22
C GLN A 237 -11.54 -14.82 4.31
N PRO A 238 -10.39 -14.15 4.06
CA PRO A 238 -9.77 -13.29 5.06
C PRO A 238 -10.74 -12.18 5.45
N LYS A 239 -10.77 -11.80 6.72
CA LYS A 239 -11.52 -10.62 7.17
C LYS A 239 -10.98 -9.41 6.45
N THR A 240 -11.80 -8.79 5.61
CA THR A 240 -11.33 -7.76 4.68
C THR A 240 -12.12 -6.47 4.81
N LEU A 241 -11.38 -5.37 4.87
CA LEU A 241 -11.87 -3.99 4.82
C LEU A 241 -11.38 -3.37 3.50
N ILE A 242 -12.28 -2.80 2.73
CA ILE A 242 -11.99 -2.19 1.42
C ILE A 242 -12.30 -0.70 1.49
N PHE A 243 -11.31 0.12 1.17
CA PHE A 243 -11.47 1.54 0.89
C PHE A 243 -11.26 1.78 -0.61
N TRP A 244 -12.19 2.45 -1.26
CA TRP A 244 -12.08 2.67 -2.69
C TRP A 244 -12.40 4.12 -3.06
N GLY A 245 -11.37 4.86 -3.47
CA GLY A 245 -11.54 6.18 -4.09
C GLY A 245 -12.26 5.99 -5.42
N GLN A 246 -13.46 6.56 -5.52
CA GLN A 246 -14.39 6.27 -6.61
C GLN A 246 -13.97 6.89 -7.95
N ASP A 247 -13.15 7.92 -7.91
CA ASP A 247 -12.72 8.68 -9.07
C ASP A 247 -11.21 8.51 -9.34
N ASP A 248 -10.70 7.29 -9.09
CA ASP A 248 -9.32 6.92 -9.34
C ASP A 248 -9.01 6.92 -10.85
N ILE A 249 -7.90 7.58 -11.22
CA ILE A 249 -7.45 7.66 -12.60
C ILE A 249 -6.97 6.32 -13.17
N PHE A 250 -6.52 5.40 -12.31
CA PHE A 250 -5.95 4.10 -12.70
C PHE A 250 -6.90 2.94 -12.51
N PHE A 251 -7.71 2.95 -11.45
CA PHE A 251 -8.53 1.80 -11.09
C PHE A 251 -10.01 2.14 -11.07
N THR A 252 -10.78 1.38 -11.85
CA THR A 252 -12.22 1.58 -11.97
C THR A 252 -12.97 1.24 -10.68
N ARG A 253 -14.18 1.76 -10.52
CA ARG A 253 -15.12 1.39 -9.45
C ARG A 253 -15.45 -0.10 -9.50
N GLU A 254 -15.62 -0.64 -10.70
CA GLU A 254 -15.91 -2.04 -10.98
C GLU A 254 -14.80 -2.95 -10.49
N GLY A 255 -13.53 -2.51 -10.54
CA GLY A 255 -12.39 -3.24 -9.98
C GLY A 255 -12.48 -3.39 -8.46
N GLY A 256 -12.95 -2.34 -7.77
CA GLY A 256 -13.23 -2.41 -6.34
C GLY A 256 -14.40 -3.32 -6.00
N GLU A 257 -15.51 -3.20 -6.73
CA GLU A 257 -16.70 -4.05 -6.57
C GLU A 257 -16.41 -5.54 -6.86
N ALA A 258 -15.47 -5.80 -7.76
CA ALA A 258 -15.12 -7.17 -8.13
C ALA A 258 -14.60 -8.01 -6.96
N TYR A 259 -13.96 -7.39 -5.97
CA TYR A 259 -13.54 -8.10 -4.75
C TYR A 259 -14.70 -8.72 -3.99
N LEU A 260 -15.89 -8.11 -4.02
CA LEU A 260 -17.07 -8.62 -3.29
C LEU A 260 -17.59 -9.95 -3.85
N ARG A 261 -17.24 -10.33 -5.09
CA ARG A 261 -17.57 -11.64 -5.66
C ARG A 261 -16.86 -12.77 -4.91
N ASP A 262 -15.61 -12.54 -4.54
CA ASP A 262 -14.77 -13.52 -3.87
C ASP A 262 -14.77 -13.33 -2.34
N LEU A 263 -15.12 -12.14 -1.86
CA LEU A 263 -15.18 -11.75 -0.45
C LEU A 263 -16.54 -11.16 -0.10
N PRO A 264 -17.63 -11.96 -0.10
CA PRO A 264 -19.00 -11.45 0.12
C PRO A 264 -19.22 -10.88 1.53
N GLN A 265 -18.31 -11.14 2.48
CA GLN A 265 -18.34 -10.60 3.84
C GLN A 265 -17.39 -9.41 4.05
N ALA A 266 -16.68 -8.96 3.00
CA ALA A 266 -15.84 -7.77 3.09
C ALA A 266 -16.69 -6.53 3.34
N GLU A 267 -16.18 -5.65 4.20
CA GLU A 267 -16.76 -4.33 4.41
C GLU A 267 -16.14 -3.35 3.43
N MET A 268 -16.96 -2.67 2.63
CA MET A 268 -16.50 -1.75 1.61
C MET A 268 -16.97 -0.33 1.86
N HIS A 269 -16.01 0.60 1.91
CA HIS A 269 -16.22 2.03 1.96
C HIS A 269 -15.86 2.67 0.63
N ARG A 270 -16.88 3.20 -0.06
CA ARG A 270 -16.72 3.99 -1.27
C ARG A 270 -16.40 5.42 -0.85
N LEU A 271 -15.20 5.88 -1.18
CA LEU A 271 -14.72 7.20 -0.79
C LEU A 271 -14.91 8.19 -1.94
N ASP A 272 -15.37 9.37 -1.63
CA ASP A 272 -15.48 10.49 -2.54
C ASP A 272 -14.08 11.12 -2.75
N SER A 273 -13.19 10.36 -3.38
CA SER A 273 -11.75 10.59 -3.47
C SER A 273 -11.17 9.88 -4.68
N GLY A 274 -9.90 10.18 -4.98
CA GLY A 274 -9.11 9.59 -6.05
C GLY A 274 -8.19 8.45 -5.59
N HIS A 275 -7.06 8.32 -6.31
CA HIS A 275 -6.09 7.24 -6.14
C HIS A 275 -5.45 7.19 -4.74
N PHE A 276 -5.12 8.35 -4.18
CA PHE A 276 -4.47 8.49 -2.87
C PHE A 276 -5.48 8.90 -1.78
N ALA A 277 -6.57 8.16 -1.63
CA ALA A 277 -7.63 8.46 -0.67
C ALA A 277 -7.15 8.65 0.78
N VAL A 278 -6.00 8.10 1.14
CA VAL A 278 -5.37 8.32 2.46
C VAL A 278 -4.99 9.79 2.70
N GLU A 279 -4.90 10.61 1.67
CA GLU A 279 -4.51 12.02 1.79
C GLU A 279 -5.68 12.90 2.27
N ASP A 280 -6.88 12.71 1.74
CA ASP A 280 -8.05 13.55 2.04
C ASP A 280 -9.15 12.83 2.86
N CYS A 281 -9.11 11.50 2.95
CA CYS A 281 -10.04 10.70 3.73
C CYS A 281 -9.37 10.05 4.98
N LEU A 282 -8.27 10.62 5.48
CA LEU A 282 -7.45 10.05 6.55
C LEU A 282 -8.25 9.65 7.80
N GLU A 283 -9.06 10.57 8.33
CA GLU A 283 -9.84 10.34 9.55
C GLU A 283 -10.84 9.20 9.36
N GLN A 284 -11.53 9.18 8.21
CA GLN A 284 -12.50 8.14 7.88
C GLN A 284 -11.80 6.77 7.77
N ILE A 285 -10.64 6.72 7.11
CA ILE A 285 -9.85 5.50 6.94
C ILE A 285 -9.35 5.01 8.30
N ALA A 286 -8.70 5.86 9.09
CA ALA A 286 -8.14 5.47 10.39
C ALA A 286 -9.21 4.98 11.35
N THR A 287 -10.31 5.72 11.52
CA THR A 287 -11.43 5.36 12.40
C THR A 287 -12.05 4.01 12.00
N ASN A 288 -12.24 3.76 10.71
CA ASN A 288 -12.82 2.49 10.26
C ASN A 288 -11.84 1.32 10.39
N ILE A 289 -10.52 1.54 10.27
CA ILE A 289 -9.50 0.51 10.54
C ILE A 289 -9.59 0.06 12.01
N GLU A 290 -9.58 1.00 12.95
CA GLU A 290 -9.66 0.68 14.39
C GLU A 290 -10.98 -0.01 14.74
N ARG A 291 -12.11 0.54 14.29
CA ARG A 291 -13.43 -0.06 14.50
C ARG A 291 -13.50 -1.48 13.92
N PHE A 292 -13.08 -1.67 12.65
CA PHE A 292 -13.11 -2.98 12.00
C PHE A 292 -12.24 -4.00 12.73
N TYR A 293 -11.06 -3.59 13.17
CA TYR A 293 -10.20 -4.45 13.97
C TYR A 293 -10.91 -4.87 15.28
N ASP A 294 -11.45 -3.94 16.04
CA ASP A 294 -12.09 -4.22 17.32
C ASP A 294 -13.35 -5.07 17.18
N GLU A 295 -14.17 -4.83 16.13
CA GLU A 295 -15.44 -5.52 15.93
C GLU A 295 -15.31 -6.87 15.24
N LYS A 296 -14.38 -6.99 14.28
CA LYS A 296 -14.32 -8.14 13.38
C LYS A 296 -13.09 -9.00 13.57
N VAL A 297 -11.93 -8.40 13.91
CA VAL A 297 -10.64 -9.10 13.91
C VAL A 297 -10.25 -9.57 15.30
N LYS A 298 -10.28 -8.68 16.28
CA LYS A 298 -9.88 -8.94 17.68
C LYS A 298 -10.60 -10.15 18.26
N PRO A 299 -9.89 -11.12 18.88
CA PRO A 299 -10.53 -12.28 19.50
C PRO A 299 -11.59 -11.92 20.54
N VAL A 300 -12.68 -12.66 20.57
CA VAL A 300 -13.85 -12.41 21.48
C VAL A 300 -13.44 -12.32 22.96
N ALA A 301 -12.43 -13.07 23.39
CA ALA A 301 -11.91 -13.05 24.76
C ALA A 301 -11.39 -11.66 25.18
N HIS A 302 -10.80 -10.90 24.27
CA HIS A 302 -10.33 -9.54 24.53
C HIS A 302 -11.46 -8.49 24.53
N ARG A 303 -12.61 -8.78 23.89
CA ARG A 303 -13.76 -7.85 23.85
C ARG A 303 -14.49 -7.74 25.20
N LEU A 304 -14.44 -8.78 26.02
CA LEU A 304 -15.14 -8.81 27.32
C LEU A 304 -14.39 -8.07 28.42
N VAL A 305 -13.07 -7.94 28.32
CA VAL A 305 -12.25 -7.25 29.33
C VAL A 305 -12.36 -5.73 29.19
N SER A 306 -12.39 -5.20 27.99
CA SER A 306 -12.45 -3.76 27.73
C SER A 306 -13.82 -3.14 28.10
N ARG A 307 -14.93 -3.93 28.07
CA ARG A 307 -16.28 -3.47 28.47
C ARG A 307 -16.53 -3.46 30.00
N ARG A 308 -15.59 -4.03 30.78
CA ARG A 308 -15.69 -4.02 32.27
C ARG A 308 -14.80 -2.98 32.91
N ALA A 309 -14.03 -2.23 32.17
CA ALA A 309 -13.11 -1.18 32.64
C ALA A 309 -13.55 0.24 32.24
N GLY A 310 -14.76 0.40 31.68
CA GLY A 310 -15.39 1.68 31.35
C GLY A 310 -16.52 2.07 32.28
#